data_cb288822b2eb9ca3ffb8f965222557ff
#
_entry.id   cb288822b2eb9ca3ffb8f965222557ff
#
_cell.length_a   1.000
_cell.length_b   1.000
_cell.length_c   1.000
_cell.angle_alpha   90.00
_cell.angle_beta   90.00
_cell.angle_gamma   90.00
#
_symmetry.space_group_name_H-M   'P 1'
#
loop_
_entity.id
_entity.type
_entity.pdbx_description
1 polymer ?
#
loop_
_entity_poly.entity_id
_entity_poly.type
_entity_poly.pdbx_seq_one_letter_code
_entity_poly.pdbx_strand_id
1 'polypeptide(L)'
;QTIPRTRAILKSLWRMSRRTPARRIPNPSDFKAAFCRRTYCNPKQIGGILIAKLIVAEKPSVAMSYAKVLGATNRQDGYLEGNGYLVSWCVGHLVELAPPNVYDAKYVKWSIADLPILPEKWQYLVSASTQKQFGILQKLMHRPDVDSIVNSCDAG
;
A
#
# COMPACT_ATOMS: atom_id res chain seq x y z
N GLN A 1 -28.48 31.32 12.52
CA GLN A 1 -27.80 31.98 11.39
C GLN A 1 -27.47 30.90 10.37
N THR A 2 -28.13 30.95 9.22
CA THR A 2 -28.18 29.99 8.14
C THR A 2 -26.97 30.17 7.21
N ILE A 3 -26.26 29.09 6.88
CA ILE A 3 -25.09 29.08 5.98
C ILE A 3 -25.60 28.88 4.52
N PRO A 4 -25.49 29.87 3.61
CA PRO A 4 -26.05 29.75 2.25
C PRO A 4 -25.03 29.35 1.17
N ARG A 5 -23.86 28.78 1.50
CA ARG A 5 -22.80 28.52 0.49
C ARG A 5 -22.75 27.09 -0.09
N THR A 6 -23.39 26.12 0.49
CA THR A 6 -23.29 24.70 0.07
C THR A 6 -24.15 24.36 -1.16
N ARG A 7 -25.24 25.11 -1.42
CA ARG A 7 -26.16 24.85 -2.55
C ARG A 7 -25.63 25.29 -3.92
N ALA A 8 -24.70 26.24 -3.96
CA ALA A 8 -24.14 26.74 -5.22
C ALA A 8 -23.06 25.80 -5.78
N ILE A 9 -22.28 25.16 -4.93
CA ILE A 9 -21.20 24.24 -5.33
C ILE A 9 -21.78 22.92 -5.89
N LEU A 10 -22.84 22.40 -5.32
CA LEU A 10 -23.50 21.20 -5.82
C LEU A 10 -24.17 21.38 -7.20
N LYS A 11 -24.68 22.59 -7.50
CA LYS A 11 -25.25 22.89 -8.82
C LYS A 11 -24.18 23.04 -9.92
N SER A 12 -22.98 23.49 -9.60
CA SER A 12 -21.89 23.60 -10.59
C SER A 12 -21.29 22.22 -10.94
N LEU A 13 -21.16 21.32 -9.98
CA LEU A 13 -20.72 19.93 -10.21
C LEU A 13 -21.72 19.13 -11.03
N TRP A 14 -23.03 19.35 -10.84
CA TRP A 14 -24.08 18.66 -11.59
C TRP A 14 -24.20 19.11 -13.06
N ARG A 15 -23.79 20.35 -13.38
CA ARG A 15 -23.74 20.87 -14.77
C ARG A 15 -22.54 20.37 -15.57
N MET A 16 -21.44 20.00 -14.94
CA MET A 16 -20.25 19.45 -15.63
C MET A 16 -20.45 17.97 -16.04
N SER A 17 -21.36 17.24 -15.40
CA SER A 17 -21.63 15.83 -15.68
C SER A 17 -22.41 15.56 -16.98
N ARG A 18 -22.99 16.60 -17.64
CA ARG A 18 -23.88 16.41 -18.82
C ARG A 18 -23.25 16.69 -20.17
N ARG A 19 -21.94 16.94 -20.27
CA ARG A 19 -21.31 17.33 -21.53
C ARG A 19 -20.15 16.44 -22.00
N THR A 20 -20.04 15.23 -21.51
CA THR A 20 -19.11 14.26 -22.11
C THR A 20 -19.92 13.27 -22.96
N PRO A 21 -19.66 13.19 -24.28
CA PRO A 21 -20.23 12.11 -25.08
C PRO A 21 -19.77 10.78 -24.48
N ALA A 22 -20.67 9.79 -24.43
CA ALA A 22 -20.40 8.45 -23.96
C ALA A 22 -19.13 7.92 -24.63
N ARG A 23 -17.99 7.96 -23.96
CA ARG A 23 -16.76 7.35 -24.46
C ARG A 23 -16.99 5.84 -24.42
N ARG A 24 -16.90 5.24 -25.61
CA ARG A 24 -16.85 3.79 -25.81
C ARG A 24 -15.93 3.19 -24.75
N ILE A 25 -16.41 2.24 -23.95
CA ILE A 25 -15.57 1.51 -22.99
C ILE A 25 -14.50 0.80 -23.80
N PRO A 26 -13.21 1.12 -23.62
CA PRO A 26 -12.14 0.48 -24.39
C PRO A 26 -12.09 -1.01 -24.08
N ASN A 27 -11.80 -1.81 -25.09
CA ASN A 27 -11.61 -3.24 -24.95
C ASN A 27 -10.45 -3.52 -23.97
N PRO A 28 -10.45 -4.60 -23.17
CA PRO A 28 -9.33 -4.93 -22.27
C PRO A 28 -7.95 -4.98 -22.94
N SER A 29 -7.89 -5.28 -24.25
CA SER A 29 -6.68 -5.20 -25.08
C SER A 29 -6.20 -3.76 -25.29
N ASP A 30 -7.13 -2.80 -25.43
CA ASP A 30 -6.80 -1.38 -25.63
C ASP A 30 -6.34 -0.72 -24.33
N PHE A 31 -6.86 -1.21 -23.18
CA PHE A 31 -6.41 -0.78 -21.87
C PHE A 31 -4.93 -1.16 -21.62
N LYS A 32 -4.51 -2.36 -22.02
CA LYS A 32 -3.09 -2.77 -21.92
C LYS A 32 -2.17 -1.88 -22.74
N ALA A 33 -2.56 -1.52 -23.96
CA ALA A 33 -1.72 -0.71 -24.84
C ALA A 33 -1.70 0.77 -24.47
N ALA A 34 -2.83 1.34 -24.03
CA ALA A 34 -2.94 2.76 -23.67
C ALA A 34 -2.37 3.05 -22.28
N PHE A 35 -2.57 2.16 -21.32
CA PHE A 35 -2.06 2.27 -19.98
C PHE A 35 -0.53 2.09 -19.92
N CYS A 36 0.01 1.17 -20.74
CA CYS A 36 1.45 0.94 -20.81
C CYS A 36 2.21 2.10 -21.47
N ARG A 37 1.61 2.82 -22.45
CA ARG A 37 2.33 3.86 -23.21
C ARG A 37 2.40 5.22 -22.55
N ARG A 38 1.57 5.56 -21.58
CA ARG A 38 1.46 6.95 -21.11
C ARG A 38 1.92 7.22 -19.67
N THR A 39 2.05 6.21 -18.83
CA THR A 39 2.26 6.47 -17.39
C THR A 39 3.43 5.71 -16.76
N TYR A 40 3.95 4.64 -17.38
CA TYR A 40 4.82 3.70 -16.67
C TYR A 40 6.12 3.30 -17.35
N CYS A 41 6.45 3.86 -18.52
CA CYS A 41 7.59 3.38 -19.34
C CYS A 41 8.86 4.24 -19.30
N ASN A 42 9.02 5.15 -18.36
CA ASN A 42 10.30 5.84 -18.19
C ASN A 42 10.68 5.94 -16.73
N PRO A 43 11.60 5.09 -16.23
CA PRO A 43 12.15 5.28 -14.89
C PRO A 43 12.84 6.66 -14.89
N LYS A 44 12.40 7.52 -13.98
CA LYS A 44 13.03 8.83 -13.79
C LYS A 44 14.48 8.61 -13.38
N GLN A 45 15.40 9.24 -14.07
CA GLN A 45 16.80 9.32 -13.67
C GLN A 45 17.05 10.71 -13.10
N ILE A 46 17.54 10.78 -11.89
CA ILE A 46 18.06 12.02 -11.29
C ILE A 46 19.53 11.76 -10.93
N GLY A 47 20.45 12.51 -11.57
CA GLY A 47 21.87 12.36 -11.31
C GLY A 47 22.46 10.98 -11.66
N GLY A 48 21.88 10.25 -12.63
CA GLY A 48 22.33 8.91 -13.02
C GLY A 48 21.80 7.76 -12.16
N ILE A 49 21.01 8.04 -11.12
CA ILE A 49 20.36 7.04 -10.26
C ILE A 49 18.99 6.73 -10.84
N LEU A 50 18.74 5.46 -11.13
CA LEU A 50 17.40 4.95 -11.49
C LEU A 50 16.49 5.04 -10.26
N ILE A 51 15.46 5.87 -10.35
CA ILE A 51 14.50 6.03 -9.27
C ILE A 51 13.45 4.95 -9.38
N ALA A 52 13.24 4.21 -8.31
CA ALA A 52 12.25 3.15 -8.20
C ALA A 52 11.04 3.56 -7.34
N LYS A 53 9.88 2.94 -7.63
CA LYS A 53 8.69 3.02 -6.79
C LYS A 53 8.48 1.69 -6.08
N LEU A 54 8.35 1.74 -4.77
CA LEU A 54 8.03 0.56 -3.96
C LEU A 54 6.52 0.39 -3.86
N ILE A 55 6.04 -0.77 -4.31
CA ILE A 55 4.64 -1.18 -4.17
C ILE A 55 4.58 -2.28 -3.12
N VAL A 56 3.75 -2.10 -2.11
CA VAL A 56 3.55 -3.08 -1.04
C VAL A 56 2.14 -3.62 -1.16
N ALA A 57 2.02 -4.92 -1.44
CA ALA A 57 0.75 -5.64 -1.52
C ALA A 57 0.50 -6.42 -0.23
N GLU A 58 -0.75 -6.74 0.06
CA GLU A 58 -1.13 -7.50 1.24
C GLU A 58 -0.65 -8.97 1.17
N LYS A 59 -0.71 -9.57 -0.03
CA LYS A 59 -0.44 -11.00 -0.27
C LYS A 59 0.55 -11.22 -1.41
N PRO A 60 1.35 -12.28 -1.37
CA PRO A 60 2.30 -12.60 -2.43
C PRO A 60 1.64 -12.76 -3.82
N SER A 61 0.45 -13.37 -3.89
CA SER A 61 -0.29 -13.56 -5.14
C SER A 61 -0.69 -12.25 -5.80
N VAL A 62 -1.11 -11.27 -5.01
CA VAL A 62 -1.48 -9.92 -5.48
C VAL A 62 -0.23 -9.18 -5.97
N ALA A 63 0.87 -9.26 -5.21
CA ALA A 63 2.16 -8.70 -5.62
C ALA A 63 2.64 -9.24 -6.96
N MET A 64 2.53 -10.55 -7.17
CA MET A 64 2.90 -11.18 -8.45
C MET A 64 2.02 -10.68 -9.62
N SER A 65 0.73 -10.43 -9.39
CA SER A 65 -0.15 -9.86 -10.40
C SER A 65 0.25 -8.43 -10.75
N TYR A 66 0.57 -7.59 -9.77
CA TYR A 66 1.09 -6.24 -10.01
C TYR A 66 2.43 -6.27 -10.73
N ALA A 67 3.37 -7.10 -10.30
CA ALA A 67 4.67 -7.22 -10.90
C ALA A 67 4.59 -7.61 -12.40
N LYS A 68 3.68 -8.54 -12.74
CA LYS A 68 3.43 -8.93 -14.13
C LYS A 68 2.91 -7.77 -14.99
N VAL A 69 2.00 -6.96 -14.47
CA VAL A 69 1.45 -5.80 -15.18
C VAL A 69 2.48 -4.70 -15.36
N LEU A 70 3.31 -4.46 -14.33
CA LEU A 70 4.30 -3.40 -14.30
C LEU A 70 5.63 -3.78 -14.98
N GLY A 71 5.81 -5.04 -15.31
CA GLY A 71 7.05 -5.54 -15.92
C GLY A 71 8.19 -5.73 -14.90
N ALA A 72 7.89 -5.81 -13.60
CA ALA A 72 8.85 -6.11 -12.55
C ALA A 72 9.04 -7.63 -12.44
N THR A 73 9.78 -8.23 -13.37
CA THR A 73 9.86 -9.70 -13.51
C THR A 73 11.08 -10.33 -12.84
N ASN A 74 12.06 -9.52 -12.44
CA ASN A 74 13.27 -10.01 -11.79
C ASN A 74 12.97 -10.37 -10.34
N ARG A 75 13.01 -11.68 -10.02
CA ARG A 75 12.66 -12.19 -8.70
C ARG A 75 13.83 -12.13 -7.75
N GLN A 76 13.60 -11.51 -6.61
CA GLN A 76 14.52 -11.41 -5.48
C GLN A 76 13.95 -12.09 -4.24
N ASP A 77 14.73 -12.16 -3.16
CA ASP A 77 14.23 -12.68 -1.89
C ASP A 77 13.21 -11.71 -1.26
N GLY A 78 11.95 -12.08 -1.29
CA GLY A 78 10.83 -11.33 -0.72
C GLY A 78 10.31 -10.15 -1.54
N TYR A 79 10.77 -9.95 -2.79
CA TYR A 79 10.25 -8.92 -3.68
C TYR A 79 10.54 -9.23 -5.16
N LEU A 80 9.92 -8.46 -6.06
CA LEU A 80 10.21 -8.49 -7.50
C LEU A 80 10.66 -7.09 -7.93
N GLU A 81 11.59 -7.04 -8.88
CA GLU A 81 12.19 -5.79 -9.35
C GLU A 81 12.17 -5.72 -10.88
N GLY A 82 11.99 -4.54 -11.42
CA GLY A 82 12.09 -4.28 -12.86
C GLY A 82 11.31 -3.05 -13.26
N ASN A 83 11.69 -2.48 -14.39
CA ASN A 83 11.03 -1.34 -15.01
C ASN A 83 10.82 -0.13 -14.08
N GLY A 84 11.74 0.10 -13.12
CA GLY A 84 11.63 1.18 -12.13
C GLY A 84 10.63 0.90 -11.00
N TYR A 85 10.25 -0.36 -10.79
CA TYR A 85 9.37 -0.79 -9.73
C TYR A 85 10.02 -1.85 -8.87
N LEU A 86 9.75 -1.76 -7.57
CA LEU A 86 9.98 -2.78 -6.57
C LEU A 86 8.61 -3.22 -6.06
N VAL A 87 8.27 -4.48 -6.19
CA VAL A 87 6.98 -5.00 -5.76
C VAL A 87 7.21 -6.02 -4.67
N SER A 88 6.80 -5.69 -3.46
CA SER A 88 6.91 -6.57 -2.31
C SER A 88 5.52 -6.81 -1.69
N TRP A 89 5.47 -7.63 -0.66
CA TRP A 89 4.19 -8.06 -0.06
C TRP A 89 4.31 -8.28 1.44
N CYS A 90 3.16 -8.26 2.09
CA CYS A 90 2.99 -8.75 3.44
C CYS A 90 2.63 -10.24 3.44
N VAL A 91 2.82 -10.91 4.55
CA VAL A 91 2.41 -12.31 4.77
C VAL A 91 1.43 -12.38 5.95
N GLY A 92 0.30 -11.67 5.80
CA GLY A 92 -0.60 -11.37 6.89
C GLY A 92 -0.13 -10.16 7.72
N HIS A 93 -0.56 -10.08 8.96
CA HIS A 93 -0.15 -9.00 9.87
C HIS A 93 1.34 -9.12 10.19
N LEU A 94 2.13 -8.13 9.76
CA LEU A 94 3.57 -8.08 10.06
C LEU A 94 3.84 -7.59 11.47
N VAL A 95 2.95 -6.71 11.95
CA VAL A 95 3.03 -6.07 13.26
C VAL A 95 1.70 -6.24 13.95
N GLU A 96 1.73 -6.57 15.22
CA GLU A 96 0.58 -6.82 16.07
C GLU A 96 0.69 -5.97 17.35
N LEU A 97 -0.44 -5.72 18.00
CA LEU A 97 -0.43 -5.13 19.34
C LEU A 97 0.19 -6.12 20.31
N ALA A 98 1.02 -5.61 21.22
CA ALA A 98 1.60 -6.43 22.27
C ALA A 98 0.49 -7.08 23.12
N PRO A 99 0.62 -8.37 23.45
CA PRO A 99 -0.33 -9.03 24.32
C PRO A 99 -0.30 -8.43 25.73
N PRO A 100 -1.41 -8.56 26.48
CA PRO A 100 -1.56 -7.91 27.79
C PRO A 100 -0.44 -8.16 28.80
N ASN A 101 0.12 -9.36 28.80
CA ASN A 101 1.21 -9.76 29.69
C ASN A 101 2.54 -9.02 29.45
N VAL A 102 2.70 -8.32 28.32
CA VAL A 102 3.86 -7.45 28.06
C VAL A 102 3.76 -6.15 28.86
N TYR A 103 2.55 -5.70 29.16
CA TYR A 103 2.30 -4.48 29.94
C TYR A 103 2.40 -4.71 31.44
N ASP A 104 1.87 -5.85 31.92
CA ASP A 104 1.92 -6.22 33.33
C ASP A 104 1.85 -7.74 33.46
N ALA A 105 2.73 -8.31 34.29
CA ALA A 105 2.79 -9.75 34.56
C ALA A 105 1.48 -10.34 35.13
N LYS A 106 0.65 -9.54 35.79
CA LYS A 106 -0.67 -9.97 36.28
C LYS A 106 -1.60 -10.43 35.17
N TYR A 107 -1.43 -9.91 33.94
CA TYR A 107 -2.27 -10.26 32.78
C TYR A 107 -1.88 -11.57 32.10
N VAL A 108 -0.89 -12.32 32.62
CA VAL A 108 -0.63 -13.69 32.15
C VAL A 108 -1.86 -14.60 32.39
N LYS A 109 -2.57 -14.36 33.48
CA LYS A 109 -3.85 -15.02 33.80
C LYS A 109 -4.88 -13.96 34.19
N TRP A 110 -5.32 -13.20 33.17
CA TRP A 110 -6.32 -12.16 33.39
C TRP A 110 -7.72 -12.75 33.66
N SER A 111 -8.53 -12.03 34.39
CA SER A 111 -9.92 -12.32 34.71
C SER A 111 -10.84 -11.21 34.20
N ILE A 112 -12.15 -11.42 34.24
CA ILE A 112 -13.14 -10.40 33.88
C ILE A 112 -12.97 -9.12 34.75
N ALA A 113 -12.50 -9.26 35.98
CA ALA A 113 -12.26 -8.11 36.85
C ALA A 113 -11.08 -7.22 36.39
N ASP A 114 -10.20 -7.74 35.55
CA ASP A 114 -9.07 -6.99 34.99
C ASP A 114 -9.44 -6.18 33.72
N LEU A 115 -10.65 -6.30 33.25
CA LEU A 115 -11.13 -5.60 32.06
C LEU A 115 -11.78 -4.25 32.42
N PRO A 116 -11.61 -3.20 31.61
CA PRO A 116 -10.82 -3.17 30.37
C PRO A 116 -9.32 -3.01 30.61
N ILE A 117 -8.49 -3.71 29.85
CA ILE A 117 -7.03 -3.56 29.86
C ILE A 117 -6.66 -2.37 28.98
N LEU A 118 -6.35 -1.23 29.57
CA LEU A 118 -6.03 0.02 28.88
C LEU A 118 -4.60 0.45 29.25
N PRO A 119 -3.60 0.08 28.47
CA PRO A 119 -2.24 0.53 28.72
C PRO A 119 -2.10 2.03 28.42
N GLU A 120 -1.28 2.74 29.17
CA GLU A 120 -0.98 4.16 28.92
C GLU A 120 -0.33 4.38 27.55
N LYS A 121 0.51 3.44 27.09
CA LYS A 121 1.17 3.46 25.78
C LYS A 121 1.02 2.10 25.11
N TRP A 122 0.43 2.11 23.92
CA TRP A 122 0.31 0.92 23.10
C TRP A 122 1.68 0.53 22.53
N GLN A 123 2.03 -0.75 22.67
CA GLN A 123 3.25 -1.32 22.11
C GLN A 123 2.89 -2.20 20.92
N TYR A 124 3.77 -2.16 19.92
CA TYR A 124 3.63 -2.98 18.73
C TYR A 124 4.81 -3.95 18.65
N LEU A 125 4.53 -5.18 18.34
CA LEU A 125 5.54 -6.23 18.19
C LEU A 125 5.50 -6.79 16.78
N VAL A 126 6.68 -7.05 16.22
CA VAL A 126 6.79 -7.78 14.96
C VAL A 126 6.58 -9.26 15.26
N SER A 127 5.66 -9.89 14.54
CA SER A 127 5.41 -11.32 14.68
C SER A 127 6.65 -12.13 14.29
N ALA A 128 7.03 -13.10 15.12
CA ALA A 128 8.22 -13.93 14.90
C ALA A 128 8.18 -14.65 13.54
N SER A 129 7.00 -15.07 13.10
CA SER A 129 6.79 -15.76 11.82
C SER A 129 6.98 -14.86 10.61
N THR A 130 6.80 -13.54 10.75
CA THR A 130 6.86 -12.56 9.66
C THR A 130 8.11 -11.68 9.70
N GLN A 131 8.96 -11.87 10.69
CA GLN A 131 10.15 -11.04 10.94
C GLN A 131 11.07 -10.93 9.72
N LYS A 132 11.27 -12.03 8.98
CA LYS A 132 12.07 -12.00 7.75
C LYS A 132 11.50 -11.02 6.72
N GLN A 133 10.22 -11.13 6.42
CA GLN A 133 9.57 -10.28 5.42
C GLN A 133 9.47 -8.82 5.88
N PHE A 134 9.24 -8.59 7.18
CA PHE A 134 9.30 -7.26 7.78
C PHE A 134 10.68 -6.62 7.57
N GLY A 135 11.76 -7.36 7.82
CA GLY A 135 13.13 -6.88 7.61
C GLY A 135 13.45 -6.56 6.13
N ILE A 136 12.89 -7.33 5.19
CA ILE A 136 13.01 -7.05 3.75
C ILE A 136 12.30 -5.75 3.40
N LEU A 137 11.04 -5.58 3.80
CA LEU A 137 10.28 -4.35 3.56
C LEU A 137 10.96 -3.13 4.17
N GLN A 138 11.45 -3.25 5.40
CA GLN A 138 12.18 -2.18 6.07
C GLN A 138 13.42 -1.75 5.26
N LYS A 139 14.21 -2.71 4.76
CA LYS A 139 15.37 -2.42 3.89
C LYS A 139 14.95 -1.74 2.59
N LEU A 140 13.88 -2.24 1.94
CA LEU A 140 13.38 -1.65 0.70
C LEU A 140 12.90 -0.21 0.88
N MET A 141 12.20 0.08 1.98
CA MET A 141 11.72 1.43 2.30
C MET A 141 12.85 2.44 2.56
N HIS A 142 14.02 1.96 2.97
CA HIS A 142 15.19 2.80 3.24
C HIS A 142 16.21 2.81 2.08
N ARG A 143 15.89 2.19 0.95
CA ARG A 143 16.76 2.25 -0.24
C ARG A 143 16.83 3.68 -0.79
N PRO A 144 18.02 4.19 -1.10
CA PRO A 144 18.20 5.57 -1.58
C PRO A 144 17.60 5.82 -2.97
N ASP A 145 17.35 4.76 -3.74
CA ASP A 145 16.74 4.82 -5.06
C ASP A 145 15.20 4.75 -5.02
N VAL A 146 14.58 4.57 -3.85
CA VAL A 146 13.13 4.58 -3.67
C VAL A 146 12.65 6.00 -3.36
N ASP A 147 11.87 6.59 -4.28
CA ASP A 147 11.31 7.94 -4.14
C ASP A 147 9.90 7.95 -3.54
N SER A 148 9.18 6.85 -3.75
CA SER A 148 7.79 6.77 -3.32
C SER A 148 7.37 5.36 -2.96
N ILE A 149 6.45 5.26 -2.00
CA ILE A 149 5.85 4.01 -1.54
C ILE A 149 4.36 4.03 -1.86
N VAL A 150 3.91 3.01 -2.56
CA VAL A 150 2.50 2.80 -2.89
C VAL A 150 1.95 1.68 -2.00
N ASN A 151 1.05 2.02 -1.10
CA ASN A 151 0.31 1.04 -0.32
C ASN A 151 -0.81 0.45 -1.20
N SER A 152 -0.73 -0.84 -1.47
CA SER A 152 -1.70 -1.61 -2.23
C SER A 152 -2.26 -2.77 -1.40
N CYS A 153 -2.35 -2.58 -0.10
CA CYS A 153 -3.06 -3.48 0.81
C CYS A 153 -4.56 -3.19 0.76
N ASP A 154 -5.36 -4.17 1.15
CA ASP A 154 -6.81 -4.00 1.28
C ASP A 154 -7.11 -2.94 2.36
N ALA A 155 -8.21 -2.21 2.18
CA ALA A 155 -8.73 -1.32 3.21
C ALA A 155 -9.40 -2.16 4.28
N GLY A 156 -8.83 -2.16 5.50
CA GLY A 156 -9.36 -2.82 6.68
C GLY A 156 -9.93 -1.83 7.67
#